data_19f69cd8892b21b4c3dabf6f60cea2d1
#
_entry.id   19f69cd8892b21b4c3dabf6f60cea2d1
#
_cell.length_a   1.000
_cell.length_b   1.000
_cell.length_c   1.000
_cell.angle_alpha   90.00
_cell.angle_beta   90.00
_cell.angle_gamma   90.00
#
_symmetry.space_group_name_H-M   'P 1'
#
loop_
_entity.id
_entity.type
_entity.pdbx_description
1 polymer ?
#
loop_
_entity_poly.entity_id
_entity_poly.type
_entity_poly.pdbx_seq_one_letter_code
_entity_poly.pdbx_strand_id
1 'polypeptide(L)'
;MMSLRGKRILVTRGEDQAEEFSSMIRKREGVPVIFPTVRLVPPDDPSVLDEALARLGTFDWVLFTSANAARFFLERAAKRGIRGIPEGVRVASVGPGTTREVRRQGFPVHLEAKQHTAEGMVGALAGEGFAGKRFLLPRAQEGREVLPLVIGRRGGTVDVVTAYRNGMAPRDEKAAKEIGERPPDVCTFASPSAFRNFFLLLGEERAASVLSRSRIAVIGEVTRRAVEGKNYLVDIMPETFTLAGMLEAIERHFASPPRGGESS
;
A
#
# COMPACT_ATOMS: atom_id res chain seq x y z
N MET A 1 30.36 -2.97 6.61
CA MET A 1 28.95 -2.97 6.17
C MET A 1 28.16 -3.46 7.37
N MET A 2 27.19 -2.68 7.83
CA MET A 2 26.25 -3.15 8.85
C MET A 2 25.40 -4.26 8.24
N SER A 3 25.16 -5.36 8.97
CA SER A 3 24.47 -6.54 8.43
C SER A 3 23.39 -6.99 9.40
N LEU A 4 22.26 -7.40 8.84
CA LEU A 4 21.16 -8.05 9.60
C LEU A 4 21.33 -9.57 9.66
N ARG A 5 22.57 -10.06 9.53
CA ARG A 5 22.89 -11.48 9.39
C ARG A 5 22.16 -12.37 10.39
N GLY A 6 21.30 -13.22 9.86
CA GLY A 6 20.50 -14.18 10.62
C GLY A 6 19.34 -13.57 11.43
N LYS A 7 19.18 -12.25 11.47
CA LYS A 7 18.08 -11.58 12.17
C LYS A 7 16.75 -11.83 11.48
N ARG A 8 15.78 -12.30 12.21
CA ARG A 8 14.41 -12.55 11.75
C ARG A 8 13.60 -11.26 11.83
N ILE A 9 13.18 -10.75 10.70
CA ILE A 9 12.45 -9.48 10.60
C ILE A 9 11.01 -9.76 10.16
N LEU A 10 10.02 -9.44 11.00
CA LEU A 10 8.61 -9.60 10.67
C LEU A 10 8.19 -8.55 9.64
N VAL A 11 7.60 -9.03 8.55
CA VAL A 11 7.05 -8.21 7.47
C VAL A 11 5.52 -8.24 7.56
N THR A 12 4.91 -7.14 8.04
CA THR A 12 3.45 -7.03 8.24
C THR A 12 2.72 -6.37 7.07
N ARG A 13 3.44 -6.02 6.00
CA ARG A 13 2.89 -5.39 4.79
C ARG A 13 2.04 -6.36 3.99
N GLY A 14 1.09 -5.82 3.20
CA GLY A 14 0.30 -6.62 2.26
C GLY A 14 1.17 -7.36 1.24
N GLU A 15 0.67 -8.47 0.72
CA GLU A 15 1.40 -9.39 -0.17
C GLU A 15 2.09 -8.66 -1.34
N ASP A 16 1.39 -7.73 -2.00
CA ASP A 16 1.91 -6.94 -3.13
C ASP A 16 3.17 -6.10 -2.77
N GLN A 17 3.37 -5.79 -1.49
CA GLN A 17 4.45 -4.93 -0.99
C GLN A 17 5.44 -5.69 -0.09
N ALA A 18 5.09 -6.90 0.31
CA ALA A 18 5.92 -7.72 1.21
C ALA A 18 7.21 -8.16 0.51
N GLU A 19 7.15 -8.50 -0.79
CA GLU A 19 8.32 -9.01 -1.52
C GLU A 19 9.41 -7.94 -1.70
N GLU A 20 9.04 -6.69 -1.99
CA GLU A 20 10.00 -5.59 -2.07
C GLU A 20 10.79 -5.48 -0.75
N PHE A 21 10.08 -5.41 0.37
CA PHE A 21 10.72 -5.28 1.69
C PHE A 21 11.51 -6.54 2.07
N SER A 22 10.99 -7.73 1.77
CA SER A 22 11.68 -9.00 1.97
C SER A 22 12.98 -9.09 1.17
N SER A 23 12.97 -8.63 -0.08
CA SER A 23 14.18 -8.55 -0.91
C SER A 23 15.23 -7.61 -0.30
N MET A 24 14.80 -6.47 0.23
CA MET A 24 15.71 -5.52 0.91
C MET A 24 16.32 -6.12 2.18
N ILE A 25 15.55 -6.93 2.95
CA ILE A 25 16.01 -7.64 4.13
C ILE A 25 17.05 -8.71 3.74
N ARG A 26 16.74 -9.54 2.73
CA ARG A 26 17.66 -10.60 2.24
C ARG A 26 18.98 -10.02 1.72
N LYS A 27 18.96 -8.88 1.02
CA LYS A 27 20.18 -8.18 0.56
C LYS A 27 21.10 -7.75 1.72
N ARG A 28 20.55 -7.64 2.93
CA ARG A 28 21.28 -7.34 4.17
C ARG A 28 21.54 -8.60 5.03
N GLU A 29 21.43 -9.78 4.42
CA GLU A 29 21.60 -11.09 5.07
C GLU A 29 20.59 -11.39 6.20
N GLY A 30 19.50 -10.63 6.30
CA GLY A 30 18.40 -10.87 7.22
C GLY A 30 17.43 -11.94 6.72
N VAL A 31 16.61 -12.46 7.61
CA VAL A 31 15.59 -13.48 7.34
C VAL A 31 14.20 -12.82 7.43
N PRO A 32 13.51 -12.56 6.31
CA PRO A 32 12.15 -12.03 6.37
C PRO A 32 11.18 -13.11 6.87
N VAL A 33 10.33 -12.74 7.83
CA VAL A 33 9.20 -13.54 8.32
C VAL A 33 7.93 -12.87 7.82
N ILE A 34 7.28 -13.46 6.83
CA ILE A 34 6.13 -12.85 6.16
C ILE A 34 4.86 -13.16 6.95
N PHE A 35 4.20 -12.11 7.48
CA PHE A 35 2.91 -12.18 8.15
C PHE A 35 2.09 -10.94 7.79
N PRO A 36 1.46 -10.93 6.61
CA PRO A 36 0.66 -9.80 6.16
C PRO A 36 -0.48 -9.54 7.14
N THR A 37 -0.58 -8.32 7.64
CA THR A 37 -1.67 -7.90 8.53
C THR A 37 -2.68 -7.01 7.82
N VAL A 38 -2.33 -6.52 6.63
CA VAL A 38 -3.17 -5.72 5.75
C VAL A 38 -3.21 -6.32 4.35
N ARG A 39 -4.32 -6.14 3.66
CA ARG A 39 -4.48 -6.46 2.24
C ARG A 39 -5.33 -5.41 1.57
N LEU A 40 -5.23 -5.33 0.26
CA LEU A 40 -6.16 -4.53 -0.53
C LEU A 40 -7.45 -5.32 -0.72
N VAL A 41 -8.58 -4.65 -0.48
CA VAL A 41 -9.92 -5.23 -0.64
C VAL A 41 -10.82 -4.26 -1.41
N PRO A 42 -11.89 -4.74 -2.07
CA PRO A 42 -12.93 -3.87 -2.61
C PRO A 42 -13.48 -2.92 -1.54
N PRO A 43 -14.11 -1.80 -1.91
CA PRO A 43 -14.83 -0.97 -0.95
C PRO A 43 -15.97 -1.76 -0.29
N ASP A 44 -16.35 -1.40 0.94
CA ASP A 44 -17.47 -2.04 1.65
C ASP A 44 -18.80 -1.81 0.92
N ASP A 45 -18.99 -0.59 0.42
CA ASP A 45 -20.09 -0.25 -0.46
C ASP A 45 -19.55 0.09 -1.86
N PRO A 46 -19.77 -0.78 -2.84
CA PRO A 46 -19.35 -0.54 -4.23
C PRO A 46 -20.36 0.25 -5.07
N SER A 47 -21.47 0.76 -4.49
CA SER A 47 -22.58 1.40 -5.24
C SER A 47 -22.09 2.55 -6.12
N VAL A 48 -21.28 3.46 -5.59
CA VAL A 48 -20.71 4.60 -6.34
C VAL A 48 -19.84 4.14 -7.50
N LEU A 49 -19.06 3.07 -7.30
CA LEU A 49 -18.26 2.46 -8.36
C LEU A 49 -19.15 1.80 -9.43
N ASP A 50 -20.21 1.12 -9.01
CA ASP A 50 -21.17 0.47 -9.92
C ASP A 50 -21.95 1.50 -10.75
N GLU A 51 -22.37 2.60 -10.14
CA GLU A 51 -23.01 3.72 -10.85
C GLU A 51 -22.08 4.34 -11.90
N ALA A 52 -20.81 4.55 -11.56
CA ALA A 52 -19.83 5.03 -12.51
C ALA A 52 -19.60 4.05 -13.68
N LEU A 53 -19.56 2.75 -13.37
CA LEU A 53 -19.47 1.72 -14.40
C LEU A 53 -20.70 1.66 -15.31
N ALA A 54 -21.91 1.83 -14.75
CA ALA A 54 -23.15 1.84 -15.52
C ALA A 54 -23.22 3.01 -16.54
N ARG A 55 -22.56 4.12 -16.23
CA ARG A 55 -22.48 5.30 -17.10
C ARG A 55 -21.09 5.51 -17.72
N LEU A 56 -20.29 4.44 -17.83
CA LEU A 56 -18.90 4.51 -18.30
C LEU A 56 -18.77 5.22 -19.66
N GLY A 57 -19.72 5.02 -20.57
CA GLY A 57 -19.75 5.69 -21.87
C GLY A 57 -19.98 7.22 -21.83
N THR A 58 -20.30 7.80 -20.67
CA THR A 58 -20.48 9.27 -20.53
C THR A 58 -19.19 10.01 -20.16
N PHE A 59 -18.08 9.27 -19.96
CA PHE A 59 -16.78 9.87 -19.68
C PHE A 59 -15.95 9.99 -20.95
N ASP A 60 -15.12 11.02 -21.04
CA ASP A 60 -14.10 11.14 -22.08
C ASP A 60 -12.87 10.33 -21.73
N TRP A 61 -12.53 10.23 -20.43
CA TRP A 61 -11.33 9.59 -19.96
C TRP A 61 -11.53 8.76 -18.68
N VAL A 62 -10.86 7.62 -18.62
CA VAL A 62 -10.61 6.87 -17.37
C VAL A 62 -9.14 7.00 -17.02
N LEU A 63 -8.84 7.46 -15.80
CA LEU A 63 -7.48 7.76 -15.33
C LEU A 63 -7.02 6.74 -14.31
N PHE A 64 -6.02 5.92 -14.62
CA PHE A 64 -5.44 4.97 -13.69
C PHE A 64 -4.11 5.48 -13.14
N THR A 65 -4.10 5.85 -11.85
CA THR A 65 -2.91 6.33 -11.13
C THR A 65 -2.14 5.23 -10.39
N SER A 66 -2.60 3.98 -10.44
CA SER A 66 -1.89 2.81 -9.93
C SER A 66 -2.39 1.52 -10.57
N ALA A 67 -1.54 0.50 -10.61
CA ALA A 67 -1.91 -0.83 -11.08
C ALA A 67 -3.04 -1.43 -10.22
N ASN A 68 -3.04 -1.20 -8.91
CA ASN A 68 -4.09 -1.69 -8.02
C ASN A 68 -5.45 -1.03 -8.32
N ALA A 69 -5.49 0.29 -8.57
CA ALA A 69 -6.73 0.96 -8.97
C ALA A 69 -7.27 0.38 -10.29
N ALA A 70 -6.40 0.16 -11.27
CA ALA A 70 -6.77 -0.48 -12.53
C ALA A 70 -7.32 -1.90 -12.29
N ARG A 71 -6.59 -2.72 -11.54
CA ARG A 71 -6.99 -4.11 -11.23
C ARG A 71 -8.38 -4.16 -10.61
N PHE A 72 -8.59 -3.49 -9.48
CA PHE A 72 -9.87 -3.54 -8.77
C PHE A 72 -11.04 -2.98 -9.57
N PHE A 73 -10.81 -1.87 -10.30
CA PHE A 73 -11.83 -1.27 -11.17
C PHE A 73 -12.22 -2.23 -12.29
N LEU A 74 -11.25 -2.80 -13.00
CA LEU A 74 -11.49 -3.66 -14.15
C LEU A 74 -12.04 -5.03 -13.75
N GLU A 75 -11.60 -5.60 -12.62
CA GLU A 75 -12.22 -6.80 -12.03
C GLU A 75 -13.71 -6.56 -11.67
N ARG A 76 -14.04 -5.37 -11.14
CA ARG A 76 -15.45 -5.00 -10.88
C ARG A 76 -16.23 -4.82 -12.18
N ALA A 77 -15.65 -4.15 -13.17
CA ALA A 77 -16.24 -4.00 -14.50
C ALA A 77 -16.56 -5.37 -15.12
N ALA A 78 -15.62 -6.32 -15.07
CA ALA A 78 -15.83 -7.67 -15.57
C ALA A 78 -16.98 -8.41 -14.85
N LYS A 79 -17.08 -8.27 -13.51
CA LYS A 79 -18.20 -8.81 -12.72
C LYS A 79 -19.56 -8.20 -13.10
N ARG A 80 -19.56 -7.00 -13.66
CA ARG A 80 -20.76 -6.31 -14.18
C ARG A 80 -21.00 -6.58 -15.67
N GLY A 81 -20.24 -7.49 -16.28
CA GLY A 81 -20.36 -7.85 -17.70
C GLY A 81 -19.69 -6.87 -18.67
N ILE A 82 -18.96 -5.87 -18.17
CA ILE A 82 -18.25 -4.88 -18.99
C ILE A 82 -16.89 -5.47 -19.35
N ARG A 83 -16.71 -5.78 -20.66
CA ARG A 83 -15.50 -6.45 -21.18
C ARG A 83 -14.65 -5.57 -22.07
N GLY A 84 -14.94 -4.28 -22.17
CA GLY A 84 -14.23 -3.30 -22.98
C GLY A 84 -14.56 -1.88 -22.60
N ILE A 85 -13.81 -0.94 -23.10
CA ILE A 85 -14.09 0.48 -22.95
C ILE A 85 -15.08 0.86 -24.05
N PRO A 86 -16.18 1.57 -23.72
CA PRO A 86 -17.11 2.08 -24.72
C PRO A 86 -16.42 2.98 -25.75
N GLU A 87 -16.96 3.00 -26.97
CA GLU A 87 -16.48 3.89 -28.03
C GLU A 87 -16.50 5.36 -27.58
N GLY A 88 -15.47 6.11 -27.91
CA GLY A 88 -15.30 7.50 -27.50
C GLY A 88 -14.62 7.66 -26.13
N VAL A 89 -14.61 6.66 -25.27
CA VAL A 89 -13.91 6.72 -23.97
C VAL A 89 -12.44 6.33 -24.12
N ARG A 90 -11.55 7.13 -23.57
CA ARG A 90 -10.10 6.91 -23.62
C ARG A 90 -9.55 6.55 -22.25
N VAL A 91 -8.43 5.84 -22.21
CA VAL A 91 -7.76 5.40 -20.97
C VAL A 91 -6.38 6.02 -20.88
N ALA A 92 -6.09 6.65 -19.74
CA ALA A 92 -4.77 7.13 -19.40
C ALA A 92 -4.20 6.37 -18.20
N SER A 93 -2.90 6.07 -18.22
CA SER A 93 -2.18 5.43 -17.13
C SER A 93 -0.98 6.26 -16.68
N VAL A 94 -0.67 6.18 -15.39
CA VAL A 94 0.43 6.94 -14.77
C VAL A 94 1.82 6.40 -15.16
N GLY A 95 1.90 5.22 -15.77
CA GLY A 95 3.19 4.65 -16.15
C GLY A 95 3.13 3.16 -16.47
N PRO A 96 4.28 2.54 -16.81
CA PRO A 96 4.34 1.23 -17.46
C PRO A 96 3.77 0.08 -16.62
N GLY A 97 3.90 0.13 -15.28
CA GLY A 97 3.33 -0.88 -14.40
C GLY A 97 1.79 -0.89 -14.47
N THR A 98 1.19 0.30 -14.45
CA THR A 98 -0.26 0.48 -14.59
C THR A 98 -0.73 0.13 -15.99
N THR A 99 0.02 0.52 -17.02
CA THR A 99 -0.26 0.16 -18.42
C THR A 99 -0.30 -1.37 -18.61
N ARG A 100 0.69 -2.09 -18.07
CA ARG A 100 0.72 -3.56 -18.14
C ARG A 100 -0.51 -4.17 -17.49
N GLU A 101 -0.92 -3.67 -16.33
CA GLU A 101 -2.11 -4.18 -15.63
C GLU A 101 -3.40 -3.95 -16.44
N VAL A 102 -3.60 -2.74 -16.97
CA VAL A 102 -4.77 -2.42 -17.81
C VAL A 102 -4.82 -3.35 -19.04
N ARG A 103 -3.69 -3.52 -19.74
CA ARG A 103 -3.61 -4.38 -20.92
C ARG A 103 -3.78 -5.86 -20.58
N ARG A 104 -3.27 -6.31 -19.43
CA ARG A 104 -3.46 -7.69 -18.93
C ARG A 104 -4.94 -8.03 -18.72
N GLN A 105 -5.75 -7.04 -18.35
CA GLN A 105 -7.21 -7.15 -18.22
C GLN A 105 -7.96 -7.04 -19.55
N GLY A 106 -7.25 -6.91 -20.69
CA GLY A 106 -7.84 -6.82 -22.03
C GLY A 106 -8.30 -5.42 -22.43
N PHE A 107 -7.89 -4.37 -21.71
CA PHE A 107 -8.31 -2.99 -21.99
C PHE A 107 -7.20 -2.18 -22.68
N PRO A 108 -7.55 -1.26 -23.61
CA PRO A 108 -6.58 -0.40 -24.28
C PRO A 108 -6.03 0.67 -23.33
N VAL A 109 -4.80 1.13 -23.58
CA VAL A 109 -4.25 2.35 -22.98
C VAL A 109 -3.91 3.30 -24.12
N HIS A 110 -4.54 4.47 -24.13
CA HIS A 110 -4.42 5.49 -25.18
C HIS A 110 -3.32 6.51 -24.86
N LEU A 111 -3.04 6.70 -23.55
CA LEU A 111 -2.03 7.64 -23.08
C LEU A 111 -1.31 7.09 -21.85
N GLU A 112 0.02 7.11 -21.88
CA GLU A 112 0.87 6.79 -20.74
C GLU A 112 1.70 8.00 -20.35
N ALA A 113 1.67 8.38 -19.07
CA ALA A 113 2.45 9.51 -18.58
C ALA A 113 3.96 9.16 -18.57
N LYS A 114 4.79 10.08 -19.07
CA LYS A 114 6.26 9.94 -19.06
C LYS A 114 6.86 10.07 -17.65
N GLN A 115 6.27 10.92 -16.82
CA GLN A 115 6.60 11.04 -15.41
C GLN A 115 5.52 10.30 -14.62
N HIS A 116 5.93 9.35 -13.78
CA HIS A 116 5.03 8.42 -13.09
C HIS A 116 4.43 9.04 -11.81
N THR A 117 3.89 10.24 -11.95
CA THR A 117 3.24 11.04 -10.90
C THR A 117 1.89 11.57 -11.35
N ALA A 118 1.10 12.09 -10.43
CA ALA A 118 -0.17 12.76 -10.75
C ALA A 118 0.08 13.99 -11.64
N GLU A 119 1.14 14.75 -11.35
CA GLU A 119 1.57 15.91 -12.13
C GLU A 119 1.99 15.52 -13.55
N GLY A 120 2.70 14.41 -13.68
CA GLY A 120 3.08 13.85 -14.98
C GLY A 120 1.86 13.43 -15.82
N MET A 121 0.82 12.88 -15.19
CA MET A 121 -0.43 12.57 -15.87
C MET A 121 -1.16 13.84 -16.33
N VAL A 122 -1.20 14.90 -15.51
CA VAL A 122 -1.74 16.21 -15.92
C VAL A 122 -0.99 16.76 -17.13
N GLY A 123 0.36 16.67 -17.11
CA GLY A 123 1.20 17.09 -18.23
C GLY A 123 0.91 16.33 -19.51
N ALA A 124 0.76 15.01 -19.40
CA ALA A 124 0.44 14.14 -20.54
C ALA A 124 -0.96 14.45 -21.14
N LEU A 125 -1.95 14.75 -20.28
CA LEU A 125 -3.30 15.11 -20.70
C LEU A 125 -3.42 16.55 -21.24
N ALA A 126 -2.43 17.41 -21.05
CA ALA A 126 -2.50 18.82 -21.43
C ALA A 126 -2.77 19.03 -22.93
N GLY A 127 -2.19 18.20 -23.79
CA GLY A 127 -2.43 18.23 -25.23
C GLY A 127 -3.84 17.82 -25.66
N GLU A 128 -4.55 17.12 -24.79
CA GLU A 128 -5.92 16.63 -25.05
C GLU A 128 -7.00 17.67 -24.65
N GLY A 129 -6.62 18.67 -23.83
CA GLY A 129 -7.54 19.64 -23.26
C GLY A 129 -8.36 19.08 -22.10
N PHE A 130 -8.88 19.98 -21.24
CA PHE A 130 -9.66 19.60 -20.05
C PHE A 130 -11.07 20.18 -20.06
N ALA A 131 -11.23 21.39 -20.65
CA ALA A 131 -12.48 22.13 -20.59
C ALA A 131 -13.65 21.32 -21.19
N GLY A 132 -14.73 21.22 -20.43
CA GLY A 132 -15.94 20.49 -20.81
C GLY A 132 -15.83 18.97 -20.81
N LYS A 133 -14.64 18.41 -20.52
CA LYS A 133 -14.43 16.94 -20.48
C LYS A 133 -14.73 16.36 -19.12
N ARG A 134 -15.21 15.12 -19.15
CA ARG A 134 -15.51 14.31 -17.96
C ARG A 134 -14.48 13.20 -17.78
N PHE A 135 -13.88 13.17 -16.60
CA PHE A 135 -12.85 12.22 -16.23
C PHE A 135 -13.37 11.29 -15.11
N LEU A 136 -13.14 10.00 -15.24
CA LEU A 136 -13.36 9.03 -14.19
C LEU A 136 -12.01 8.68 -13.55
N LEU A 137 -11.90 8.83 -12.22
CA LEU A 137 -10.69 8.54 -11.46
C LEU A 137 -10.95 7.44 -10.42
N PRO A 138 -10.78 6.16 -10.79
CA PRO A 138 -10.73 5.08 -9.81
C PRO A 138 -9.46 5.16 -8.98
N ARG A 139 -9.59 5.12 -7.64
CA ARG A 139 -8.42 5.21 -6.75
C ARG A 139 -8.63 4.47 -5.42
N ALA A 140 -7.60 4.43 -4.57
CA ALA A 140 -7.75 4.02 -3.19
C ALA A 140 -8.70 4.97 -2.43
N GLN A 141 -9.35 4.47 -1.39
CA GLN A 141 -10.18 5.27 -0.50
C GLN A 141 -9.41 6.47 0.08
N GLU A 142 -8.14 6.27 0.43
CA GLU A 142 -7.23 7.29 0.94
C GLU A 142 -6.32 7.83 -0.20
N GLY A 143 -6.91 8.45 -1.21
CA GLY A 143 -6.17 8.96 -2.37
C GLY A 143 -5.88 10.47 -2.31
N ARG A 144 -4.89 10.93 -3.10
CA ARG A 144 -4.52 12.35 -3.20
C ARG A 144 -5.48 13.13 -4.08
N GLU A 145 -5.72 14.42 -3.75
CA GLU A 145 -6.66 15.29 -4.46
C GLU A 145 -6.04 16.07 -5.65
N VAL A 146 -4.77 15.83 -5.98
CA VAL A 146 -4.04 16.62 -7.01
C VAL A 146 -4.76 16.62 -8.36
N LEU A 147 -5.10 15.45 -8.89
CA LEU A 147 -5.76 15.34 -10.20
C LEU A 147 -7.13 16.03 -10.25
N PRO A 148 -8.07 15.77 -9.31
CA PRO A 148 -9.35 16.46 -9.29
C PRO A 148 -9.22 17.97 -9.23
N LEU A 149 -8.32 18.49 -8.38
CA LEU A 149 -8.11 19.93 -8.22
C LEU A 149 -7.56 20.57 -9.50
N VAL A 150 -6.55 19.96 -10.13
CA VAL A 150 -5.92 20.57 -11.32
C VAL A 150 -6.83 20.47 -12.54
N ILE A 151 -7.51 19.35 -12.75
CA ILE A 151 -8.45 19.16 -13.85
C ILE A 151 -9.63 20.13 -13.69
N GLY A 152 -10.19 20.25 -12.48
CA GLY A 152 -11.29 21.18 -12.19
C GLY A 152 -10.93 22.64 -12.47
N ARG A 153 -9.73 23.10 -12.06
CA ARG A 153 -9.24 24.45 -12.37
C ARG A 153 -9.09 24.73 -13.87
N ARG A 154 -8.97 23.68 -14.68
CA ARG A 154 -8.86 23.77 -16.14
C ARG A 154 -10.19 23.53 -16.88
N GLY A 155 -11.31 23.55 -16.15
CA GLY A 155 -12.66 23.43 -16.70
C GLY A 155 -13.14 22.01 -17.00
N GLY A 156 -12.42 20.97 -16.54
CA GLY A 156 -12.88 19.60 -16.59
C GLY A 156 -13.63 19.19 -15.32
N THR A 157 -14.38 18.09 -15.38
CA THR A 157 -15.03 17.48 -14.21
C THR A 157 -14.41 16.11 -13.93
N VAL A 158 -14.21 15.76 -12.65
CA VAL A 158 -13.62 14.49 -12.25
C VAL A 158 -14.57 13.77 -11.30
N ASP A 159 -15.06 12.62 -11.72
CA ASP A 159 -15.80 11.70 -10.89
C ASP A 159 -14.78 10.77 -10.21
N VAL A 160 -14.59 10.96 -8.91
CA VAL A 160 -13.67 10.14 -8.09
C VAL A 160 -14.44 8.97 -7.51
N VAL A 161 -13.94 7.75 -7.75
CA VAL A 161 -14.57 6.54 -7.20
C VAL A 161 -13.56 5.69 -6.43
N THR A 162 -13.99 5.15 -5.29
CA THR A 162 -13.18 4.21 -4.52
C THR A 162 -13.19 2.85 -5.21
N ALA A 163 -12.05 2.47 -5.78
CA ALA A 163 -11.88 1.15 -6.39
C ALA A 163 -11.46 0.10 -5.37
N TYR A 164 -10.68 0.48 -4.35
CA TYR A 164 -10.21 -0.41 -3.29
C TYR A 164 -9.88 0.37 -2.01
N ARG A 165 -9.73 -0.35 -0.92
CA ARG A 165 -9.28 0.14 0.39
C ARG A 165 -8.31 -0.83 1.06
N ASN A 166 -7.61 -0.35 2.08
CA ASN A 166 -6.87 -1.22 2.98
C ASN A 166 -7.85 -1.97 3.89
N GLY A 167 -7.76 -3.28 3.90
CA GLY A 167 -8.49 -4.16 4.79
C GLY A 167 -7.56 -5.03 5.61
N MET A 168 -8.10 -5.77 6.56
CA MET A 168 -7.35 -6.78 7.31
C MET A 168 -7.07 -7.99 6.40
N ALA A 169 -5.86 -8.55 6.52
CA ALA A 169 -5.50 -9.79 5.85
C ALA A 169 -6.32 -10.98 6.42
N PRO A 170 -6.49 -12.08 5.67
CA PRO A 170 -7.09 -13.28 6.22
C PRO A 170 -6.21 -13.85 7.33
N ARG A 171 -6.84 -14.51 8.31
CA ARG A 171 -6.11 -15.17 9.39
C ARG A 171 -5.38 -16.39 8.84
N ASP A 172 -4.08 -16.44 9.08
CA ASP A 172 -3.23 -17.62 8.80
C ASP A 172 -2.78 -18.20 10.15
N GLU A 173 -3.50 -19.22 10.63
CA GLU A 173 -3.22 -19.85 11.92
C GLU A 173 -1.89 -20.59 11.93
N LYS A 174 -1.44 -21.11 10.79
CA LYS A 174 -0.12 -21.79 10.69
C LYS A 174 1.00 -20.77 10.87
N ALA A 175 0.95 -19.66 10.16
CA ALA A 175 1.92 -18.59 10.31
C ALA A 175 1.86 -17.95 11.71
N ALA A 176 0.66 -17.75 12.26
CA ALA A 176 0.46 -17.24 13.61
C ALA A 176 1.08 -18.15 14.69
N LYS A 177 0.93 -19.46 14.53
CA LYS A 177 1.54 -20.46 15.43
C LYS A 177 3.07 -20.43 15.32
N GLU A 178 3.61 -20.44 14.11
CA GLU A 178 5.06 -20.40 13.87
C GLU A 178 5.72 -19.16 14.50
N ILE A 179 5.10 -17.98 14.32
CA ILE A 179 5.58 -16.73 14.92
C ILE A 179 5.51 -16.79 16.45
N GLY A 180 4.47 -17.37 17.02
CA GLY A 180 4.34 -17.56 18.46
C GLY A 180 5.42 -18.47 19.07
N GLU A 181 5.72 -19.58 18.40
CA GLU A 181 6.73 -20.56 18.83
C GLU A 181 8.16 -20.02 18.62
N ARG A 182 8.38 -19.34 17.48
CA ARG A 182 9.70 -18.78 17.12
C ARG A 182 9.55 -17.29 16.76
N PRO A 183 9.49 -16.40 17.74
CA PRO A 183 9.33 -14.96 17.52
C PRO A 183 10.42 -14.37 16.63
N PRO A 184 10.11 -13.33 15.86
CA PRO A 184 11.11 -12.56 15.13
C PRO A 184 11.99 -11.75 16.10
N ASP A 185 13.21 -11.40 15.68
CA ASP A 185 14.06 -10.48 16.43
C ASP A 185 13.48 -9.05 16.39
N VAL A 186 12.83 -8.69 15.28
CA VAL A 186 12.19 -7.39 15.09
C VAL A 186 10.80 -7.54 14.48
N CYS A 187 9.81 -6.93 15.10
CA CYS A 187 8.48 -6.72 14.53
C CYS A 187 8.40 -5.36 13.85
N THR A 188 8.16 -5.31 12.54
CA THR A 188 8.08 -4.05 11.80
C THR A 188 6.64 -3.66 11.50
N PHE A 189 6.29 -2.39 11.75
CA PHE A 189 4.96 -1.85 11.47
C PHE A 189 5.05 -0.57 10.63
N ALA A 190 4.54 -0.63 9.41
CA ALA A 190 4.54 0.50 8.48
C ALA A 190 3.27 1.36 8.55
N SER A 191 2.31 1.00 9.40
CA SER A 191 1.08 1.76 9.61
C SER A 191 0.41 1.41 10.95
N PRO A 192 -0.43 2.30 11.50
CA PRO A 192 -1.25 2.00 12.67
C PRO A 192 -2.17 0.79 12.48
N SER A 193 -2.74 0.63 11.29
CA SER A 193 -3.61 -0.51 10.96
C SER A 193 -2.83 -1.83 10.97
N ALA A 194 -1.58 -1.84 10.48
CA ALA A 194 -0.74 -3.03 10.53
C ALA A 194 -0.52 -3.49 11.98
N PHE A 195 -0.26 -2.55 12.89
CA PHE A 195 -0.09 -2.85 14.31
C PHE A 195 -1.39 -3.35 14.97
N ARG A 196 -2.52 -2.67 14.76
CA ARG A 196 -3.82 -3.11 15.29
C ARG A 196 -4.22 -4.49 14.78
N ASN A 197 -4.09 -4.72 13.48
CA ASN A 197 -4.45 -6.00 12.86
C ASN A 197 -3.52 -7.16 13.31
N PHE A 198 -2.28 -6.86 13.70
CA PHE A 198 -1.38 -7.86 14.27
C PHE A 198 -2.00 -8.53 15.50
N PHE A 199 -2.61 -7.75 16.41
CA PHE A 199 -3.32 -8.29 17.57
C PHE A 199 -4.58 -9.05 17.19
N LEU A 200 -5.36 -8.53 16.24
CA LEU A 200 -6.58 -9.21 15.79
C LEU A 200 -6.29 -10.57 15.13
N LEU A 201 -5.17 -10.68 14.43
CA LEU A 201 -4.78 -11.91 13.71
C LEU A 201 -4.09 -12.94 14.60
N LEU A 202 -3.24 -12.50 15.53
CA LEU A 202 -2.55 -13.42 16.46
C LEU A 202 -3.40 -13.75 17.71
N GLY A 203 -4.29 -12.86 18.13
CA GLY A 203 -4.89 -12.82 19.45
C GLY A 203 -4.01 -12.07 20.45
N GLU A 204 -4.63 -11.46 21.48
CA GLU A 204 -3.96 -10.56 22.43
C GLU A 204 -2.78 -11.24 23.15
N GLU A 205 -2.96 -12.44 23.69
CA GLU A 205 -1.94 -13.15 24.47
C GLU A 205 -0.71 -13.51 23.62
N ARG A 206 -0.93 -14.06 22.40
CA ARG A 206 0.15 -14.47 21.51
C ARG A 206 0.90 -13.25 20.99
N ALA A 207 0.17 -12.18 20.61
CA ALA A 207 0.77 -10.93 20.18
C ALA A 207 1.63 -10.30 21.26
N ALA A 208 1.14 -10.24 22.51
CA ALA A 208 1.90 -9.74 23.65
C ALA A 208 3.17 -10.60 23.90
N SER A 209 3.04 -11.92 23.87
CA SER A 209 4.17 -12.86 24.02
C SER A 209 5.22 -12.70 22.91
N VAL A 210 4.81 -12.42 21.66
CA VAL A 210 5.74 -12.17 20.55
C VAL A 210 6.45 -10.84 20.77
N LEU A 211 5.71 -9.76 21.03
CA LEU A 211 6.27 -8.42 21.20
C LEU A 211 7.22 -8.32 22.40
N SER A 212 6.96 -9.03 23.51
CA SER A 212 7.86 -9.05 24.68
C SER A 212 9.23 -9.67 24.39
N ARG A 213 9.34 -10.45 23.31
CA ARG A 213 10.59 -11.14 22.89
C ARG A 213 11.19 -10.53 21.63
N SER A 214 10.60 -9.48 21.09
CA SER A 214 11.00 -8.82 19.84
C SER A 214 11.28 -7.34 20.07
N ARG A 215 12.12 -6.73 19.23
CA ARG A 215 12.19 -5.27 19.13
C ARG A 215 11.05 -4.76 18.25
N ILE A 216 10.48 -3.64 18.60
CA ILE A 216 9.39 -3.01 17.83
C ILE A 216 9.97 -1.88 16.98
N ALA A 217 9.89 -2.03 15.66
CA ALA A 217 10.30 -1.03 14.69
C ALA A 217 9.06 -0.44 13.98
N VAL A 218 8.98 0.89 13.94
CA VAL A 218 7.90 1.61 13.25
C VAL A 218 8.44 2.53 12.18
N ILE A 219 7.65 2.79 11.13
CA ILE A 219 8.09 3.63 10.02
C ILE A 219 8.11 5.13 10.36
N GLY A 220 7.32 5.57 11.35
CA GLY A 220 7.23 6.99 11.71
C GLY A 220 6.23 7.28 12.82
N GLU A 221 6.10 8.57 13.15
CA GLU A 221 5.39 9.10 14.32
C GLU A 221 3.94 8.63 14.47
N VAL A 222 3.16 8.57 13.37
CA VAL A 222 1.75 8.17 13.45
C VAL A 222 1.62 6.72 13.91
N THR A 223 2.53 5.84 13.44
CA THR A 223 2.57 4.43 13.86
C THR A 223 3.12 4.31 15.28
N ARG A 224 4.12 5.11 15.65
CA ARG A 224 4.65 5.17 17.01
C ARG A 224 3.55 5.45 18.03
N ARG A 225 2.76 6.51 17.81
CA ARG A 225 1.64 6.85 18.70
C ARG A 225 0.62 5.71 18.84
N ALA A 226 0.37 4.95 17.78
CA ALA A 226 -0.54 3.82 17.84
C ALA A 226 0.02 2.65 18.67
N VAL A 227 1.33 2.42 18.65
CA VAL A 227 2.03 1.42 19.46
C VAL A 227 2.04 1.84 20.93
N GLU A 228 2.47 3.08 21.21
CA GLU A 228 2.53 3.65 22.56
C GLU A 228 1.14 3.77 23.22
N GLY A 229 0.11 4.08 22.42
CA GLY A 229 -1.28 4.12 22.89
C GLY A 229 -1.85 2.76 23.33
N LYS A 230 -1.14 1.64 23.01
CA LYS A 230 -1.43 0.30 23.52
C LYS A 230 -0.42 -0.15 24.59
N ASN A 231 0.31 0.79 25.18
CA ASN A 231 1.31 0.59 26.23
C ASN A 231 2.53 -0.27 25.83
N TYR A 232 2.92 -0.24 24.54
CA TYR A 232 4.16 -0.83 24.06
C TYR A 232 5.19 0.26 23.77
N LEU A 233 6.48 -0.04 24.03
CA LEU A 233 7.59 0.85 23.70
C LEU A 233 8.05 0.61 22.27
N VAL A 234 8.34 1.68 21.54
CA VAL A 234 8.98 1.63 20.24
C VAL A 234 10.50 1.65 20.43
N ASP A 235 11.18 0.59 20.02
CA ASP A 235 12.65 0.47 20.14
C ASP A 235 13.36 1.19 18.97
N ILE A 236 12.75 1.18 17.78
CA ILE A 236 13.39 1.60 16.54
C ILE A 236 12.45 2.44 15.71
N MET A 237 12.87 3.65 15.36
CA MET A 237 12.20 4.52 14.40
C MET A 237 13.24 5.21 13.52
N PRO A 238 13.08 5.25 12.20
CA PRO A 238 14.03 5.89 11.30
C PRO A 238 13.90 7.42 11.32
N GLU A 239 14.96 8.11 10.95
CA GLU A 239 14.92 9.56 10.66
C GLU A 239 14.23 9.85 9.31
N THR A 240 14.45 8.97 8.31
CA THR A 240 13.77 9.02 7.02
C THR A 240 12.67 7.97 6.99
N PHE A 241 11.42 8.39 6.88
CA PHE A 241 10.22 7.55 6.98
C PHE A 241 10.00 6.70 5.73
N THR A 242 10.99 5.87 5.40
CA THR A 242 10.97 4.93 4.28
C THR A 242 11.34 3.53 4.76
N LEU A 243 11.07 2.52 3.94
CA LEU A 243 11.46 1.13 4.24
C LEU A 243 12.99 0.98 4.32
N ALA A 244 13.71 1.67 3.43
CA ALA A 244 15.18 1.69 3.46
C ALA A 244 15.68 2.29 4.76
N GLY A 245 15.16 3.46 5.15
CA GLY A 245 15.51 4.11 6.41
C GLY A 245 15.18 3.25 7.62
N MET A 246 14.05 2.53 7.61
CA MET A 246 13.70 1.61 8.70
C MET A 246 14.71 0.45 8.82
N LEU A 247 15.16 -0.14 7.71
CA LEU A 247 16.20 -1.17 7.74
C LEU A 247 17.54 -0.62 8.23
N GLU A 248 17.92 0.56 7.81
CA GLU A 248 19.15 1.23 8.30
C GLU A 248 19.06 1.51 9.80
N ALA A 249 17.91 1.92 10.31
CA ALA A 249 17.70 2.11 11.75
C ALA A 249 17.79 0.78 12.51
N ILE A 250 17.25 -0.31 11.95
CA ILE A 250 17.38 -1.66 12.52
C ILE A 250 18.85 -2.11 12.53
N GLU A 251 19.60 -1.92 11.43
CA GLU A 251 21.03 -2.23 11.37
C GLU A 251 21.82 -1.46 12.43
N ARG A 252 21.59 -0.15 12.58
CA ARG A 252 22.23 0.67 13.62
C ARG A 252 21.93 0.15 15.03
N HIS A 253 20.67 -0.23 15.28
CA HIS A 253 20.27 -0.77 16.58
C HIS A 253 21.05 -2.02 16.97
N PHE A 254 21.27 -2.95 16.04
CA PHE A 254 22.03 -4.17 16.30
C PHE A 254 23.55 -4.02 16.21
N ALA A 255 24.05 -2.97 15.57
CA ALA A 255 25.47 -2.67 15.51
C ALA A 255 25.98 -1.94 16.78
N SER A 256 25.10 -1.25 17.50
CA SER A 256 25.43 -0.59 18.76
C SER A 256 25.59 -1.64 19.87
N PRO A 257 26.66 -1.60 20.68
CA PRO A 257 26.77 -2.49 21.83
C PRO A 257 25.58 -2.25 22.77
N PRO A 258 25.11 -3.28 23.50
CA PRO A 258 24.02 -3.11 24.47
C PRO A 258 24.41 -1.99 25.41
N ARG A 259 23.52 -0.98 25.56
CA ARG A 259 23.71 0.04 26.61
C ARG A 259 23.80 -0.71 27.93
N GLY A 260 24.99 -0.65 28.54
CA GLY A 260 25.26 -1.30 29.81
C GLY A 260 24.17 -0.94 30.79
N GLY A 261 23.54 -1.94 31.37
CA GLY A 261 22.67 -1.73 32.52
C GLY A 261 23.48 -1.03 33.59
N GLU A 262 23.07 0.16 33.96
CA GLU A 262 23.51 0.77 35.21
C GLU A 262 23.03 -0.13 36.32
N SER A 263 23.99 -0.93 36.84
CA SER A 263 23.83 -1.59 38.12
C SER A 263 23.82 -0.52 39.20
N SER A 264 22.71 -0.35 39.85
CA SER A 264 22.66 0.25 41.18
C SER A 264 21.52 -0.39 41.95
#